data_e3b5b8c2375afd8d4772a9ade6d7e455
#
_entry.id   e3b5b8c2375afd8d4772a9ade6d7e455
#
_cell.length_a   1.000
_cell.length_b   1.000
_cell.length_c   1.000
_cell.angle_alpha   90.00
_cell.angle_beta   90.00
_cell.angle_gamma   90.00
#
_symmetry.space_group_name_H-M   'P 1'
#
loop_
_entity.id
_entity.type
_entity.pdbx_description
1 polymer ?
#
loop_
_entity_poly.entity_id
_entity_poly.type
_entity_poly.pdbx_seq_one_letter_code
_entity_poly.pdbx_strand_id
1 'polypeptide(L)'
;HLWNLVAKETREGDVYHRLLMKLEAASSALKGRVFDILGEVFEETSLKDLLMEAIRYGERPDIRARLSRKIDQALDHDHLESLLNRNALAQETMSPEQLFAVKEAMDKAEARRLQPFFVRAFFTRALDALGGTAHPREAGRFEITHVPAAIRERDRRLTGRNRREHEPVLKRYSRICFERESIQPLETPGMERAVLMHPGHPLMLSMTDMLLEQYTNLLRQGTILIDPADEGRDPALLFLLTHEIKSGDDRVLSKRLQFVRVGADGKAVFAGWAPHLDLKPLPDEDRSLLEETLSAPWIASGQEERALALAAQTLVPEHYKEVAHRHIAHVDKTLAAVNERLTEEIDFWQDRWLKLKEDGEAGKDVRLNLQNVERTIADLGSRLESRKKELRSMRHVVSGTPVMLGTALIVPAGLMNRLRGEEPVDAVAADAQARSRIERIAMDAVRRAEEAHGSRIVDVSADKCGWDLTAYPPESQGKQPEPRHIEVKGRVKGASTITVTRNEMLYAFNQGDKFVLAVVLVDEDDSFDGPYYIRNPFEREPGWGVASINFNLGDLLGRAEAA
;
A
#
# COMPACT_ATOMS: atom_id res chain seq x y z
N HIS A 1 -20.00 0.83 8.46
CA HIS A 1 -20.82 1.42 9.51
C HIS A 1 -21.76 0.37 10.08
N LEU A 2 -21.70 0.13 11.40
CA LEU A 2 -22.64 -0.69 12.15
C LEU A 2 -23.78 0.21 12.63
N TRP A 3 -25.02 -0.12 12.23
CA TRP A 3 -26.21 0.57 12.71
C TRP A 3 -26.91 -0.32 13.71
N ASN A 4 -27.06 0.17 14.96
CA ASN A 4 -27.83 -0.50 15.99
C ASN A 4 -29.24 0.12 16.05
N LEU A 5 -30.27 -0.67 15.75
CA LEU A 5 -31.66 -0.28 15.94
C LEU A 5 -32.06 -0.61 17.37
N VAL A 6 -32.38 0.40 18.16
CA VAL A 6 -32.81 0.26 19.55
C VAL A 6 -34.23 0.82 19.68
N ALA A 7 -35.16 -0.05 20.05
CA ALA A 7 -36.53 0.35 20.38
C ALA A 7 -36.57 0.92 21.80
N LYS A 8 -36.49 2.23 21.95
CA LYS A 8 -36.41 2.93 23.26
C LYS A 8 -37.53 2.60 24.24
N GLU A 9 -38.70 2.23 23.73
CA GLU A 9 -39.90 1.96 24.54
C GLU A 9 -39.94 0.50 25.04
N THR A 10 -38.95 -0.33 24.68
CA THR A 10 -38.85 -1.69 25.19
C THR A 10 -37.95 -1.76 26.43
N ARG A 11 -38.07 -2.82 27.22
CA ARG A 11 -37.31 -3.05 28.47
C ARG A 11 -35.81 -3.12 28.26
N GLU A 12 -35.42 -3.90 27.27
CA GLU A 12 -34.04 -4.01 26.79
C GLU A 12 -33.55 -2.72 26.15
N GLY A 13 -34.42 -2.02 25.45
CA GLY A 13 -34.10 -0.76 24.80
C GLY A 13 -33.75 0.36 25.77
N ASP A 14 -34.41 0.43 26.91
CA ASP A 14 -34.11 1.42 27.96
C ASP A 14 -32.72 1.16 28.58
N VAL A 15 -32.40 -0.10 28.87
CA VAL A 15 -31.06 -0.51 29.38
C VAL A 15 -29.97 -0.26 28.33
N TYR A 16 -30.25 -0.60 27.07
CA TYR A 16 -29.31 -0.40 25.97
C TYR A 16 -29.08 1.07 25.66
N HIS A 17 -30.14 1.87 25.69
CA HIS A 17 -30.04 3.32 25.49
C HIS A 17 -29.20 3.99 26.58
N ARG A 18 -29.41 3.60 27.85
CA ARG A 18 -28.61 4.10 28.97
C ARG A 18 -27.13 3.71 28.84
N LEU A 19 -26.86 2.49 28.42
CA LEU A 19 -25.51 2.02 28.12
C LEU A 19 -24.85 2.86 27.01
N LEU A 20 -25.54 3.09 25.88
CA LEU A 20 -25.03 3.88 24.77
C LEU A 20 -24.76 5.33 25.17
N MET A 21 -25.66 5.97 25.91
CA MET A 21 -25.47 7.35 26.41
C MET A 21 -24.24 7.45 27.32
N LYS A 22 -24.04 6.46 28.19
CA LYS A 22 -22.86 6.42 29.08
C LYS A 22 -21.56 6.15 28.30
N LEU A 23 -21.59 5.26 27.31
CA LEU A 23 -20.46 5.00 26.44
C LEU A 23 -20.08 6.23 25.60
N GLU A 24 -21.06 6.98 25.11
CA GLU A 24 -20.82 8.21 24.35
C GLU A 24 -20.19 9.30 25.25
N ALA A 25 -20.70 9.46 26.48
CA ALA A 25 -20.11 10.37 27.45
C ALA A 25 -18.69 9.95 27.85
N ALA A 26 -18.46 8.66 28.10
CA ALA A 26 -17.13 8.11 28.41
C ALA A 26 -16.17 8.23 27.21
N SER A 27 -16.63 7.95 25.98
CA SER A 27 -15.84 8.11 24.77
C SER A 27 -15.38 9.54 24.56
N SER A 28 -16.25 10.51 24.82
CA SER A 28 -15.92 11.93 24.72
C SER A 28 -14.91 12.35 25.79
N ALA A 29 -15.07 11.89 27.04
CA ALA A 29 -14.17 12.17 28.16
C ALA A 29 -12.77 11.52 27.97
N LEU A 30 -12.72 10.31 27.41
CA LEU A 30 -11.50 9.50 27.24
C LEU A 30 -10.94 9.56 25.81
N LYS A 31 -11.34 10.53 25.00
CA LYS A 31 -10.86 10.76 23.62
C LYS A 31 -10.94 9.51 22.73
N GLY A 32 -12.03 8.74 22.82
CA GLY A 32 -12.29 7.55 22.01
C GLY A 32 -11.72 6.24 22.52
N ARG A 33 -10.87 6.23 23.53
CA ARG A 33 -10.18 5.02 24.04
C ARG A 33 -11.08 4.05 24.81
N VAL A 34 -12.31 4.41 25.12
CA VAL A 34 -13.24 3.55 25.88
C VAL A 34 -13.50 2.21 25.18
N PHE A 35 -13.38 2.15 23.86
CA PHE A 35 -13.59 0.92 23.08
C PHE A 35 -12.46 -0.11 23.27
N ASP A 36 -11.26 0.32 23.66
CA ASP A 36 -10.10 -0.55 23.85
C ASP A 36 -10.24 -1.42 25.11
N ILE A 37 -11.07 -0.98 26.06
CA ILE A 37 -11.27 -1.64 27.37
C ILE A 37 -12.70 -2.17 27.59
N LEU A 38 -13.58 -2.04 26.59
CA LEU A 38 -15.00 -2.43 26.71
C LEU A 38 -15.20 -3.90 27.10
N GLY A 39 -14.29 -4.80 26.73
CA GLY A 39 -14.31 -6.20 27.10
C GLY A 39 -14.05 -6.44 28.60
N GLU A 40 -13.31 -5.55 29.24
CA GLU A 40 -12.89 -5.66 30.65
C GLU A 40 -13.79 -4.87 31.61
N VAL A 41 -14.58 -3.94 31.08
CA VAL A 41 -15.47 -3.05 31.87
C VAL A 41 -16.52 -3.84 32.65
N PHE A 42 -16.89 -5.04 32.19
CA PHE A 42 -17.90 -5.90 32.81
C PHE A 42 -17.28 -7.19 33.37
N GLU A 43 -16.28 -7.06 34.25
CA GLU A 43 -15.50 -8.18 34.80
C GLU A 43 -16.34 -9.27 35.50
N GLU A 44 -17.43 -8.90 36.20
CA GLU A 44 -18.25 -9.84 36.97
C GLU A 44 -19.50 -10.35 36.25
N THR A 45 -19.97 -9.65 35.20
CA THR A 45 -21.24 -10.00 34.55
C THR A 45 -21.19 -9.58 33.10
N SER A 46 -21.31 -10.51 32.15
CA SER A 46 -21.25 -10.16 30.74
C SER A 46 -22.38 -9.20 30.35
N LEU A 47 -22.14 -8.31 29.37
CA LEU A 47 -23.16 -7.42 28.81
C LEU A 47 -24.39 -8.22 28.31
N LYS A 48 -24.16 -9.43 27.78
CA LYS A 48 -25.20 -10.38 27.37
C LYS A 48 -26.11 -10.79 28.54
N ASP A 49 -25.52 -11.07 29.69
CA ASP A 49 -26.30 -11.51 30.89
C ASP A 49 -27.13 -10.36 31.47
N LEU A 50 -26.57 -9.14 31.48
CA LEU A 50 -27.31 -7.93 31.87
C LEU A 50 -28.51 -7.66 30.95
N LEU A 51 -28.33 -7.80 29.63
CA LEU A 51 -29.43 -7.67 28.66
C LEU A 51 -30.47 -8.79 28.82
N MET A 52 -30.04 -10.03 29.04
CA MET A 52 -30.95 -11.15 29.29
C MET A 52 -31.73 -10.97 30.57
N GLU A 53 -31.12 -10.44 31.63
CA GLU A 53 -31.79 -10.11 32.88
C GLU A 53 -32.82 -8.98 32.69
N ALA A 54 -32.47 -7.95 31.88
CA ALA A 54 -33.41 -6.88 31.52
C ALA A 54 -34.63 -7.38 30.73
N ILE A 55 -34.43 -8.30 29.80
CA ILE A 55 -35.53 -8.91 29.03
C ILE A 55 -36.44 -9.74 29.95
N ARG A 56 -35.87 -10.57 30.85
CA ARG A 56 -36.64 -11.50 31.67
C ARG A 56 -37.37 -10.81 32.82
N TYR A 57 -36.76 -9.82 33.45
CA TYR A 57 -37.22 -9.28 34.74
C TYR A 57 -37.27 -7.75 34.78
N GLY A 58 -37.08 -7.03 33.67
CA GLY A 58 -37.01 -5.57 33.64
C GLY A 58 -38.30 -4.83 33.99
N GLU A 59 -39.43 -5.52 34.17
CA GLU A 59 -40.68 -4.93 34.71
C GLU A 59 -40.59 -4.63 36.20
N ARG A 60 -39.72 -5.32 36.93
CA ARG A 60 -39.56 -5.15 38.34
C ARG A 60 -38.72 -3.92 38.65
N PRO A 61 -39.23 -2.92 39.42
CA PRO A 61 -38.51 -1.68 39.71
C PRO A 61 -37.17 -1.89 40.45
N ASP A 62 -37.11 -2.91 41.32
CA ASP A 62 -35.91 -3.28 42.09
C ASP A 62 -34.81 -3.81 41.19
N ILE A 63 -35.16 -4.64 40.20
CA ILE A 63 -34.20 -5.19 39.20
C ILE A 63 -33.73 -4.12 38.27
N ARG A 64 -34.62 -3.26 37.79
CA ARG A 64 -34.27 -2.11 36.91
C ARG A 64 -33.32 -1.13 37.60
N ALA A 65 -33.56 -0.83 38.87
CA ALA A 65 -32.65 0.01 39.65
C ALA A 65 -31.29 -0.64 39.89
N ARG A 66 -31.24 -1.99 40.04
CA ARG A 66 -30.01 -2.77 40.18
C ARG A 66 -29.20 -2.77 38.88
N LEU A 67 -29.85 -3.04 37.75
CA LEU A 67 -29.21 -3.01 36.40
C LEU A 67 -28.65 -1.63 36.07
N SER A 68 -29.41 -0.58 36.35
CA SER A 68 -28.95 0.80 36.17
C SER A 68 -27.72 1.11 37.02
N ARG A 69 -27.70 0.69 38.28
CA ARG A 69 -26.53 0.89 39.17
C ARG A 69 -25.31 0.11 38.67
N LYS A 70 -25.47 -1.13 38.21
CA LYS A 70 -24.35 -1.90 37.62
C LYS A 70 -23.74 -1.22 36.39
N ILE A 71 -24.56 -0.69 35.51
CA ILE A 71 -24.09 0.07 34.36
C ILE A 71 -23.38 1.37 34.77
N ASP A 72 -23.95 2.09 35.75
CA ASP A 72 -23.36 3.33 36.25
C ASP A 72 -22.00 3.07 36.94
N GLN A 73 -21.83 1.98 37.69
CA GLN A 73 -20.58 1.59 38.33
C GLN A 73 -19.53 1.10 37.32
N ALA A 74 -19.92 0.25 36.35
CA ALA A 74 -19.03 -0.29 35.35
C ALA A 74 -18.48 0.80 34.40
N LEU A 75 -19.28 1.82 34.13
CA LEU A 75 -18.92 2.95 33.25
C LEU A 75 -18.61 4.23 34.05
N ASP A 76 -18.19 4.09 35.29
CA ASP A 76 -17.69 5.20 36.09
C ASP A 76 -16.34 5.71 35.54
N HIS A 77 -16.16 7.04 35.54
CA HIS A 77 -14.99 7.69 34.96
C HIS A 77 -13.67 7.22 35.60
N ASP A 78 -13.64 7.17 36.92
CA ASP A 78 -12.44 6.79 37.67
C ASP A 78 -12.08 5.32 37.47
N HIS A 79 -13.09 4.44 37.38
CA HIS A 79 -12.89 3.02 37.04
C HIS A 79 -12.35 2.84 35.63
N LEU A 80 -12.93 3.52 34.63
CA LEU A 80 -12.47 3.48 33.25
C LEU A 80 -11.05 4.05 33.09
N GLU A 81 -10.73 5.13 33.80
CA GLU A 81 -9.39 5.71 33.79
C GLU A 81 -8.36 4.77 34.43
N SER A 82 -8.72 4.06 35.51
CA SER A 82 -7.85 3.05 36.14
C SER A 82 -7.58 1.86 35.22
N LEU A 83 -8.60 1.38 34.50
CA LEU A 83 -8.46 0.31 33.49
C LEU A 83 -7.57 0.76 32.32
N LEU A 84 -7.77 1.97 31.80
CA LEU A 84 -6.92 2.54 30.75
C LEU A 84 -5.47 2.67 31.20
N ASN A 85 -5.22 3.14 32.42
CA ASN A 85 -3.88 3.27 32.97
C ASN A 85 -3.22 1.90 33.21
N ARG A 86 -3.97 0.91 33.68
CA ARG A 86 -3.48 -0.47 33.83
C ARG A 86 -3.11 -1.09 32.48
N ASN A 87 -3.94 -0.91 31.46
CA ASN A 87 -3.67 -1.41 30.11
C ASN A 87 -2.57 -0.61 29.40
N ALA A 88 -2.48 0.71 29.65
CA ALA A 88 -1.41 1.54 29.11
C ALA A 88 -0.02 1.14 29.66
N LEU A 89 0.04 0.66 30.90
CA LEU A 89 1.27 0.13 31.51
C LEU A 89 1.67 -1.24 30.93
N ALA A 90 0.71 -2.00 30.38
CA ALA A 90 0.95 -3.28 29.73
C ALA A 90 1.25 -3.16 28.22
N GLN A 91 0.96 -2.03 27.59
CA GLN A 91 1.33 -1.75 26.21
C GLN A 91 2.69 -1.03 26.20
N GLU A 92 3.66 -1.64 25.53
CA GLU A 92 4.92 -0.98 25.22
C GLU A 92 4.61 0.35 24.50
N THR A 93 4.88 1.45 25.17
CA THR A 93 4.83 2.76 24.53
C THR A 93 5.89 2.78 23.44
N MET A 94 5.46 2.90 22.19
CA MET A 94 6.39 3.04 21.06
C MET A 94 7.35 4.19 21.34
N SER A 95 8.66 3.94 21.21
CA SER A 95 9.62 5.02 21.28
C SER A 95 9.38 6.03 20.15
N PRO A 96 9.76 7.31 20.31
CA PRO A 96 9.67 8.29 19.23
C PRO A 96 10.32 7.80 17.92
N GLU A 97 11.43 7.05 18.01
CA GLU A 97 12.11 6.46 16.86
C GLU A 97 11.28 5.38 16.18
N GLN A 98 10.60 4.52 16.95
CA GLN A 98 9.69 3.52 16.40
C GLN A 98 8.48 4.19 15.71
N LEU A 99 7.94 5.26 16.30
CA LEU A 99 6.85 6.03 15.71
C LEU A 99 7.28 6.67 14.38
N PHE A 100 8.49 7.24 14.32
CA PHE A 100 9.05 7.79 13.08
C PHE A 100 9.26 6.71 12.02
N ALA A 101 9.79 5.56 12.39
CA ALA A 101 9.99 4.44 11.45
C ALA A 101 8.66 3.93 10.88
N VAL A 102 7.61 3.84 11.70
CA VAL A 102 6.26 3.46 11.23
C VAL A 102 5.70 4.52 10.30
N LYS A 103 5.83 5.81 10.65
CA LYS A 103 5.35 6.91 9.81
C LYS A 103 6.05 6.92 8.45
N GLU A 104 7.38 6.78 8.43
CA GLU A 104 8.15 6.66 7.19
C GLU A 104 7.74 5.45 6.35
N ALA A 105 7.50 4.30 6.98
CA ALA A 105 7.00 3.11 6.28
C ALA A 105 5.58 3.32 5.71
N MET A 106 4.72 4.06 6.41
CA MET A 106 3.39 4.43 5.91
C MET A 106 3.48 5.40 4.72
N ASP A 107 4.33 6.43 4.81
CA ASP A 107 4.54 7.39 3.73
C ASP A 107 5.09 6.69 2.47
N LYS A 108 6.07 5.78 2.62
CA LYS A 108 6.58 4.94 1.52
C LYS A 108 5.51 4.02 0.93
N ALA A 109 4.62 3.47 1.76
CA ALA A 109 3.50 2.62 1.29
C ALA A 109 2.45 3.44 0.54
N GLU A 110 2.15 4.65 1.02
CA GLU A 110 1.24 5.58 0.34
C GLU A 110 1.80 6.05 -1.00
N ALA A 111 3.10 6.29 -1.08
CA ALA A 111 3.82 6.61 -2.29
C ALA A 111 3.68 5.55 -3.39
N ARG A 112 3.70 4.30 -2.99
CA ARG A 112 3.58 3.13 -3.89
C ARG A 112 2.13 2.80 -4.23
N ARG A 113 1.17 3.53 -3.69
CA ARG A 113 -0.24 3.30 -3.94
C ARG A 113 -0.58 3.55 -5.40
N LEU A 114 -1.26 2.60 -6.03
CA LEU A 114 -1.83 2.79 -7.36
C LEU A 114 -2.88 3.89 -7.33
N GLN A 115 -2.60 4.98 -8.03
CA GLN A 115 -3.50 6.13 -8.12
C GLN A 115 -4.75 5.82 -8.95
N PRO A 116 -5.89 6.44 -8.61
CA PRO A 116 -7.10 6.37 -9.44
C PRO A 116 -6.84 6.73 -10.91
N PHE A 117 -6.03 7.74 -11.16
CA PHE A 117 -5.61 8.13 -12.51
C PHE A 117 -4.89 7.00 -13.24
N PHE A 118 -3.90 6.38 -12.61
CA PHE A 118 -3.13 5.29 -13.23
C PHE A 118 -4.04 4.09 -13.51
N VAL A 119 -4.92 3.74 -12.56
CA VAL A 119 -5.90 2.67 -12.72
C VAL A 119 -6.85 2.98 -13.88
N ARG A 120 -7.34 4.21 -13.98
CA ARG A 120 -8.19 4.69 -15.08
C ARG A 120 -7.50 4.60 -16.42
N ALA A 121 -6.28 5.14 -16.52
CA ALA A 121 -5.50 5.16 -17.75
C ALA A 121 -5.18 3.74 -18.23
N PHE A 122 -4.75 2.86 -17.34
CA PHE A 122 -4.54 1.44 -17.64
C PHE A 122 -5.83 0.76 -18.09
N PHE A 123 -6.92 0.94 -17.32
CA PHE A 123 -8.22 0.33 -17.62
C PHE A 123 -8.72 0.70 -19.00
N THR A 124 -8.70 1.99 -19.35
CA THR A 124 -9.18 2.48 -20.64
C THR A 124 -8.38 1.85 -21.77
N ARG A 125 -7.04 1.88 -21.68
CA ARG A 125 -6.16 1.28 -22.69
C ARG A 125 -6.31 -0.25 -22.77
N ALA A 126 -6.43 -0.92 -21.66
CA ALA A 126 -6.65 -2.37 -21.60
C ALA A 126 -7.98 -2.76 -22.26
N LEU A 127 -9.04 -2.02 -21.95
CA LEU A 127 -10.37 -2.25 -22.52
C LEU A 127 -10.37 -2.03 -24.05
N ASP A 128 -9.75 -0.93 -24.53
CA ASP A 128 -9.60 -0.64 -25.96
C ASP A 128 -8.81 -1.75 -26.68
N ALA A 129 -7.69 -2.19 -26.11
CA ALA A 129 -6.85 -3.25 -26.67
C ALA A 129 -7.59 -4.60 -26.78
N LEU A 130 -8.59 -4.83 -25.91
CA LEU A 130 -9.43 -6.03 -25.91
C LEU A 130 -10.76 -5.84 -26.68
N GLY A 131 -10.91 -4.71 -27.39
CA GLY A 131 -12.07 -4.44 -28.27
C GLY A 131 -13.30 -3.89 -27.55
N GLY A 132 -13.15 -3.34 -26.35
CA GLY A 132 -14.21 -2.62 -25.65
C GLY A 132 -13.95 -1.11 -25.68
N THR A 133 -14.91 -0.32 -25.21
CA THR A 133 -14.78 1.14 -25.14
C THR A 133 -15.50 1.69 -23.92
N ALA A 134 -14.85 2.61 -23.21
CA ALA A 134 -15.43 3.38 -22.11
C ALA A 134 -15.75 4.79 -22.57
N HIS A 135 -17.00 5.21 -22.47
CA HIS A 135 -17.49 6.51 -22.89
C HIS A 135 -17.61 7.46 -21.70
N PRO A 136 -16.97 8.65 -21.71
CA PRO A 136 -17.14 9.65 -20.67
C PRO A 136 -18.62 10.05 -20.51
N ARG A 137 -19.07 10.27 -19.28
CA ARG A 137 -20.39 10.78 -18.92
C ARG A 137 -20.25 12.01 -18.02
N GLU A 138 -20.69 11.92 -16.79
CA GLU A 138 -20.49 12.98 -15.80
C GLU A 138 -19.02 13.04 -15.37
N ALA A 139 -18.62 14.10 -14.69
CA ALA A 139 -17.24 14.27 -14.20
C ALA A 139 -16.77 13.03 -13.40
N GLY A 140 -15.64 12.46 -13.80
CA GLY A 140 -15.05 11.26 -13.18
C GLY A 140 -15.81 9.95 -13.42
N ARG A 141 -16.88 9.95 -14.24
CA ARG A 141 -17.72 8.77 -14.49
C ARG A 141 -17.75 8.39 -15.97
N PHE A 142 -17.85 7.08 -16.24
CA PHE A 142 -17.84 6.53 -17.59
C PHE A 142 -18.94 5.48 -17.74
N GLU A 143 -19.33 5.19 -18.99
CA GLU A 143 -20.23 4.11 -19.36
C GLU A 143 -19.50 3.10 -20.25
N ILE A 144 -19.74 1.81 -20.03
CA ILE A 144 -19.33 0.73 -20.93
C ILE A 144 -20.61 0.13 -21.50
N THR A 145 -20.90 0.45 -22.75
CA THR A 145 -22.09 -0.02 -23.44
C THR A 145 -22.04 -1.51 -23.75
N HIS A 146 -20.84 -2.03 -23.99
CA HIS A 146 -20.61 -3.44 -24.28
C HIS A 146 -19.27 -3.92 -23.75
N VAL A 147 -19.28 -4.97 -22.93
CA VAL A 147 -18.08 -5.70 -22.52
C VAL A 147 -17.87 -6.88 -23.46
N PRO A 148 -16.71 -7.01 -24.14
CA PRO A 148 -16.42 -8.11 -25.05
C PRO A 148 -16.65 -9.50 -24.43
N ALA A 149 -17.18 -10.43 -25.24
CA ALA A 149 -17.53 -11.77 -24.77
C ALA A 149 -16.30 -12.54 -24.23
N ALA A 150 -15.12 -12.33 -24.83
CA ALA A 150 -13.87 -12.94 -24.41
C ALA A 150 -13.50 -12.58 -22.95
N ILE A 151 -13.71 -11.33 -22.52
CA ILE A 151 -13.43 -10.89 -21.15
C ILE A 151 -14.40 -11.58 -20.17
N ARG A 152 -15.68 -11.67 -20.52
CA ARG A 152 -16.69 -12.36 -19.70
C ARG A 152 -16.46 -13.85 -19.59
N GLU A 153 -15.91 -14.46 -20.65
CA GLU A 153 -15.52 -15.86 -20.63
C GLU A 153 -14.28 -16.10 -19.78
N ARG A 154 -13.32 -15.17 -19.81
CA ARG A 154 -12.13 -15.21 -18.94
C ARG A 154 -12.54 -15.13 -17.47
N ASP A 155 -13.45 -14.24 -17.10
CA ASP A 155 -14.02 -14.14 -15.75
C ASP A 155 -14.61 -15.48 -15.27
N ARG A 156 -15.36 -16.17 -16.13
CA ARG A 156 -15.91 -17.49 -15.81
C ARG A 156 -14.85 -18.55 -15.55
N ARG A 157 -13.71 -18.50 -16.27
CA ARG A 157 -12.60 -19.42 -16.08
C ARG A 157 -11.84 -19.13 -14.80
N LEU A 158 -11.58 -17.86 -14.50
CA LEU A 158 -10.85 -17.44 -13.29
C LEU A 158 -11.67 -17.71 -12.03
N THR A 159 -12.96 -17.46 -12.05
CA THR A 159 -13.83 -17.60 -10.88
C THR A 159 -14.21 -19.06 -10.59
N GLY A 160 -14.20 -19.94 -11.60
CA GLY A 160 -14.44 -21.38 -11.48
C GLY A 160 -15.74 -21.70 -10.73
N ARG A 161 -15.64 -22.63 -9.75
CA ARG A 161 -16.78 -23.06 -8.91
C ARG A 161 -17.09 -22.11 -7.75
N ASN A 162 -16.21 -21.16 -7.41
CA ASN A 162 -16.37 -20.23 -6.28
C ASN A 162 -17.24 -19.01 -6.62
N ARG A 163 -18.13 -19.14 -7.57
CA ARG A 163 -19.00 -18.09 -8.12
C ARG A 163 -19.94 -17.43 -7.11
N ARG A 164 -20.14 -18.02 -5.94
CA ARG A 164 -21.06 -17.50 -4.92
C ARG A 164 -20.54 -16.30 -4.15
N GLU A 165 -19.22 -16.03 -4.22
CA GLU A 165 -18.56 -14.98 -3.46
C GLU A 165 -18.23 -13.73 -4.28
N HIS A 166 -18.34 -13.79 -5.62
CA HIS A 166 -17.91 -12.70 -6.51
C HIS A 166 -19.00 -12.33 -7.50
N GLU A 167 -19.24 -11.04 -7.67
CA GLU A 167 -20.13 -10.52 -8.70
C GLU A 167 -19.54 -10.82 -10.10
N PRO A 168 -20.32 -11.40 -11.04
CA PRO A 168 -19.82 -11.71 -12.37
C PRO A 168 -19.60 -10.44 -13.19
N VAL A 169 -18.68 -10.48 -14.14
CA VAL A 169 -18.52 -9.41 -15.13
C VAL A 169 -19.79 -9.24 -15.94
N LEU A 170 -20.34 -8.03 -15.94
CA LEU A 170 -21.58 -7.68 -16.61
C LEU A 170 -21.37 -7.50 -18.12
N LYS A 171 -22.48 -7.57 -18.88
CA LYS A 171 -22.47 -7.29 -20.33
C LYS A 171 -22.27 -5.81 -20.64
N ARG A 172 -22.67 -4.94 -19.72
CA ARG A 172 -22.59 -3.49 -19.80
C ARG A 172 -22.50 -2.91 -18.40
N TYR A 173 -21.96 -1.71 -18.28
CA TYR A 173 -21.94 -0.92 -17.05
C TYR A 173 -22.47 0.47 -17.37
N SER A 174 -23.61 0.84 -16.80
CA SER A 174 -24.23 2.14 -17.01
C SER A 174 -23.37 3.28 -16.44
N ARG A 175 -22.75 3.03 -15.28
CA ARG A 175 -21.81 3.97 -14.65
C ARG A 175 -20.68 3.22 -13.98
N ILE A 176 -19.45 3.60 -14.29
CA ILE A 176 -18.23 3.21 -13.60
C ILE A 176 -17.47 4.45 -13.16
N CYS A 177 -16.66 4.33 -12.12
CA CYS A 177 -15.74 5.36 -11.64
C CYS A 177 -14.45 4.73 -11.11
N PHE A 178 -13.44 5.55 -10.86
CA PHE A 178 -12.14 5.14 -10.34
C PHE A 178 -11.84 5.75 -8.98
N GLU A 179 -12.64 6.71 -8.54
CA GLU A 179 -12.54 7.42 -7.26
C GLU A 179 -13.79 7.14 -6.41
N ARG A 180 -13.60 7.02 -5.09
CA ARG A 180 -14.70 6.70 -4.17
C ARG A 180 -15.75 7.79 -4.11
N GLU A 181 -15.31 9.03 -4.23
CA GLU A 181 -16.14 10.24 -4.23
C GLU A 181 -17.12 10.27 -5.41
N SER A 182 -16.71 9.67 -6.53
CA SER A 182 -17.52 9.57 -7.76
C SER A 182 -18.53 8.41 -7.75
N ILE A 183 -18.55 7.53 -6.73
CA ILE A 183 -19.54 6.45 -6.63
C ILE A 183 -20.95 7.03 -6.51
N GLN A 184 -21.12 8.01 -5.63
CA GLN A 184 -22.38 8.73 -5.42
C GLN A 184 -22.04 10.15 -4.98
N PRO A 185 -21.96 11.11 -5.91
CA PRO A 185 -21.61 12.49 -5.58
C PRO A 185 -22.66 13.09 -4.63
N LEU A 186 -22.19 13.74 -3.55
CA LEU A 186 -23.05 14.37 -2.56
C LEU A 186 -23.84 15.54 -3.14
N GLU A 187 -23.31 16.19 -4.17
CA GLU A 187 -23.87 17.38 -4.81
C GLU A 187 -25.09 17.10 -5.68
N THR A 188 -25.31 15.83 -6.06
CA THR A 188 -26.41 15.40 -6.94
C THR A 188 -27.16 14.20 -6.36
N PRO A 189 -28.05 14.42 -5.38
CA PRO A 189 -28.87 13.34 -4.81
C PRO A 189 -29.77 12.71 -5.89
N GLY A 190 -29.78 11.37 -5.95
CA GLY A 190 -30.62 10.63 -6.89
C GLY A 190 -29.91 10.17 -8.18
N MET A 191 -28.64 10.48 -8.38
CA MET A 191 -27.84 9.87 -9.45
C MET A 191 -27.67 8.38 -9.26
N GLU A 192 -27.65 7.64 -10.37
CA GLU A 192 -27.34 6.22 -10.40
C GLU A 192 -25.96 5.96 -9.76
N ARG A 193 -25.89 4.96 -8.88
CA ARG A 193 -24.64 4.58 -8.22
C ARG A 193 -23.65 4.01 -9.24
N ALA A 194 -22.43 4.56 -9.29
CA ALA A 194 -21.38 4.05 -10.14
C ALA A 194 -20.64 2.87 -9.50
N VAL A 195 -20.19 1.92 -10.34
CA VAL A 195 -19.35 0.80 -9.94
C VAL A 195 -17.91 1.27 -9.86
N LEU A 196 -17.27 1.10 -8.69
CA LEU A 196 -15.86 1.44 -8.51
C LEU A 196 -14.98 0.41 -9.21
N MET A 197 -14.19 0.85 -10.18
CA MET A 197 -13.16 0.04 -10.83
C MET A 197 -11.85 0.15 -10.06
N HIS A 198 -11.40 -0.96 -9.52
CA HIS A 198 -10.16 -1.10 -8.76
C HIS A 198 -9.42 -2.38 -9.20
N PRO A 199 -8.13 -2.56 -8.87
CA PRO A 199 -7.35 -3.71 -9.32
C PRO A 199 -7.96 -5.08 -9.00
N GLY A 200 -8.73 -5.20 -7.91
CA GLY A 200 -9.43 -6.43 -7.53
C GLY A 200 -10.82 -6.60 -8.15
N HIS A 201 -11.31 -5.66 -8.97
CA HIS A 201 -12.61 -5.80 -9.62
C HIS A 201 -12.57 -6.91 -10.69
N PRO A 202 -13.58 -7.80 -10.80
CA PRO A 202 -13.56 -8.95 -11.72
C PRO A 202 -13.25 -8.57 -13.18
N LEU A 203 -13.82 -7.46 -13.67
CA LEU A 203 -13.53 -6.94 -15.01
C LEU A 203 -12.06 -6.60 -15.17
N MET A 204 -11.45 -5.90 -14.19
CA MET A 204 -10.03 -5.54 -14.21
C MET A 204 -9.13 -6.78 -14.16
N LEU A 205 -9.42 -7.73 -13.28
CA LEU A 205 -8.68 -8.99 -13.15
C LEU A 205 -8.69 -9.78 -14.46
N SER A 206 -9.88 -9.91 -15.08
CA SER A 206 -10.02 -10.65 -16.34
C SER A 206 -9.26 -10.00 -17.48
N MET A 207 -9.31 -8.68 -17.61
CA MET A 207 -8.54 -7.93 -18.62
C MET A 207 -7.04 -8.07 -18.39
N THR A 208 -6.59 -7.90 -17.15
CA THR A 208 -5.16 -8.03 -16.80
C THR A 208 -4.63 -9.40 -17.12
N ASP A 209 -5.37 -10.46 -16.77
CA ASP A 209 -4.99 -11.84 -17.05
C ASP A 209 -4.88 -12.12 -18.56
N MET A 210 -5.85 -11.63 -19.36
CA MET A 210 -5.79 -11.74 -20.83
C MET A 210 -4.60 -11.01 -21.43
N LEU A 211 -4.30 -9.79 -20.95
CA LEU A 211 -3.15 -9.02 -21.43
C LEU A 211 -1.82 -9.66 -21.06
N LEU A 212 -1.71 -10.21 -19.86
CA LEU A 212 -0.52 -10.95 -19.44
C LEU A 212 -0.30 -12.19 -20.32
N GLU A 213 -1.35 -12.96 -20.59
CA GLU A 213 -1.26 -14.12 -21.49
C GLU A 213 -0.81 -13.70 -22.91
N GLN A 214 -1.36 -12.60 -23.42
CA GLN A 214 -1.06 -12.11 -24.78
C GLN A 214 0.35 -11.55 -24.92
N TYR A 215 0.83 -10.77 -23.93
CA TYR A 215 2.04 -9.96 -24.04
C TYR A 215 3.24 -10.47 -23.25
N THR A 216 3.11 -11.45 -22.35
CA THR A 216 4.25 -11.95 -21.56
C THR A 216 5.42 -12.41 -22.42
N ASN A 217 5.15 -13.03 -23.58
CA ASN A 217 6.20 -13.49 -24.48
C ASN A 217 7.00 -12.35 -25.12
N LEU A 218 6.41 -11.15 -25.26
CA LEU A 218 7.09 -9.98 -25.81
C LEU A 218 8.16 -9.45 -24.84
N LEU A 219 7.95 -9.59 -23.53
CA LEU A 219 8.95 -9.19 -22.54
C LEU A 219 10.28 -9.95 -22.69
N ARG A 220 10.22 -11.20 -23.14
CA ARG A 220 11.41 -12.04 -23.35
C ARG A 220 12.19 -11.69 -24.61
N GLN A 221 11.56 -11.01 -25.57
CA GLN A 221 12.22 -10.58 -26.82
C GLN A 221 13.16 -9.39 -26.59
N GLY A 222 12.98 -8.70 -25.45
CA GLY A 222 13.68 -7.46 -25.16
C GLY A 222 13.18 -6.27 -25.99
N THR A 223 13.62 -5.08 -25.60
CA THR A 223 13.28 -3.84 -26.29
C THR A 223 14.39 -2.81 -26.13
N ILE A 224 14.32 -1.72 -26.89
CA ILE A 224 15.22 -0.56 -26.74
C ILE A 224 14.37 0.62 -26.31
N LEU A 225 14.78 1.27 -25.23
CA LEU A 225 14.09 2.42 -24.65
C LEU A 225 15.06 3.59 -24.56
N ILE A 226 14.57 4.79 -24.77
CA ILE A 226 15.33 6.04 -24.61
C ILE A 226 14.98 6.63 -23.25
N ASP A 227 16.01 7.02 -22.50
CA ASP A 227 15.85 7.83 -21.30
C ASP A 227 15.97 9.32 -21.69
N PRO A 228 14.83 10.05 -21.74
CA PRO A 228 14.82 11.45 -22.18
C PRO A 228 15.41 12.40 -21.14
N ALA A 229 15.59 11.97 -19.89
CA ALA A 229 16.18 12.76 -18.82
C ALA A 229 17.69 12.56 -18.69
N ASP A 230 18.25 11.49 -19.29
CA ASP A 230 19.68 11.22 -19.27
C ASP A 230 20.38 11.83 -20.49
N GLU A 231 21.09 12.93 -20.26
CA GLU A 231 21.91 13.60 -21.28
C GLU A 231 23.29 12.96 -21.45
N GLY A 232 23.56 11.86 -20.75
CA GLY A 232 24.81 11.10 -20.82
C GLY A 232 24.96 10.30 -22.10
N ARG A 233 26.03 9.49 -22.12
CA ARG A 233 26.42 8.69 -23.29
C ARG A 233 26.51 7.20 -23.03
N ASP A 234 26.35 6.80 -21.77
CA ASP A 234 26.61 5.42 -21.33
C ASP A 234 25.30 4.62 -21.31
N PRO A 235 25.08 3.71 -22.30
CA PRO A 235 23.90 2.86 -22.30
C PRO A 235 23.96 1.84 -21.18
N ALA A 236 22.80 1.35 -20.75
CA ALA A 236 22.68 0.34 -19.71
C ALA A 236 21.60 -0.69 -20.05
N LEU A 237 21.69 -1.88 -19.46
CA LEU A 237 20.63 -2.88 -19.51
C LEU A 237 19.71 -2.74 -18.29
N LEU A 238 18.41 -2.78 -18.54
CA LEU A 238 17.37 -2.83 -17.53
C LEU A 238 16.75 -4.22 -17.50
N PHE A 239 16.86 -4.89 -16.37
CA PHE A 239 16.29 -6.23 -16.14
C PHE A 239 15.02 -6.12 -15.29
N LEU A 240 13.93 -6.73 -15.76
CA LEU A 240 12.70 -6.90 -15.01
C LEU A 240 12.74 -8.27 -14.34
N LEU A 241 12.79 -8.28 -13.01
CA LEU A 241 12.88 -9.48 -12.19
C LEU A 241 11.61 -9.65 -11.35
N THR A 242 11.27 -10.89 -11.04
CA THR A 242 10.22 -11.25 -10.08
C THR A 242 10.71 -12.30 -9.11
N HIS A 243 10.22 -12.25 -7.89
CA HIS A 243 10.37 -13.32 -6.91
C HIS A 243 9.15 -13.39 -5.99
N GLU A 244 8.98 -14.53 -5.36
CA GLU A 244 7.85 -14.83 -4.49
C GLU A 244 8.35 -15.22 -3.11
N ILE A 245 7.60 -14.79 -2.09
CA ILE A 245 7.75 -15.26 -0.71
C ILE A 245 6.53 -16.14 -0.42
N LYS A 246 6.77 -17.34 0.08
CA LYS A 246 5.74 -18.36 0.33
C LYS A 246 5.73 -18.77 1.80
N SER A 247 4.58 -19.20 2.28
CA SER A 247 4.46 -19.93 3.55
C SER A 247 4.78 -21.42 3.37
N GLY A 248 4.97 -22.11 4.48
CA GLY A 248 5.31 -23.54 4.45
C GLY A 248 4.19 -24.47 3.95
N ASP A 249 3.00 -23.96 3.72
CA ASP A 249 1.89 -24.60 3.01
C ASP A 249 1.86 -24.26 1.51
N ASP A 250 2.96 -23.71 0.98
CA ASP A 250 3.19 -23.32 -0.42
C ASP A 250 2.29 -22.16 -0.92
N ARG A 251 1.60 -21.47 -0.02
CA ARG A 251 0.81 -20.29 -0.36
C ARG A 251 1.72 -19.10 -0.62
N VAL A 252 1.52 -18.38 -1.72
CA VAL A 252 2.22 -17.14 -2.02
C VAL A 252 1.74 -16.05 -1.04
N LEU A 253 2.64 -15.58 -0.18
CA LEU A 253 2.41 -14.50 0.77
C LEU A 253 2.61 -13.14 0.11
N SER A 254 3.61 -13.04 -0.73
CA SER A 254 3.93 -11.81 -1.46
C SER A 254 4.70 -12.13 -2.74
N LYS A 255 4.40 -11.37 -3.78
CA LYS A 255 5.13 -11.38 -5.05
C LYS A 255 5.58 -9.97 -5.34
N ARG A 256 6.84 -9.80 -5.73
CA ARG A 256 7.41 -8.48 -6.02
C ARG A 256 8.03 -8.47 -7.40
N LEU A 257 7.77 -7.40 -8.15
CA LEU A 257 8.47 -7.02 -9.37
C LEU A 257 9.55 -6.02 -9.00
N GLN A 258 10.73 -6.17 -9.59
CA GLN A 258 11.87 -5.31 -9.33
C GLN A 258 12.64 -5.05 -10.61
N PHE A 259 13.24 -3.89 -10.69
CA PHE A 259 14.06 -3.48 -11.82
C PHE A 259 15.51 -3.30 -11.38
N VAL A 260 16.42 -3.92 -12.13
CA VAL A 260 17.85 -3.79 -11.91
C VAL A 260 18.49 -3.21 -13.18
N ARG A 261 19.22 -2.11 -13.04
CA ARG A 261 20.02 -1.51 -14.10
C ARG A 261 21.46 -2.02 -13.98
N VAL A 262 22.01 -2.45 -15.11
CA VAL A 262 23.41 -2.88 -15.19
C VAL A 262 24.11 -2.05 -16.28
N GLY A 263 25.13 -1.30 -15.88
CA GLY A 263 25.92 -0.49 -16.80
C GLY A 263 26.94 -1.30 -17.60
N ALA A 264 27.56 -0.67 -18.59
CA ALA A 264 28.65 -1.26 -19.36
C ALA A 264 29.88 -1.62 -18.50
N ASP A 265 30.06 -0.93 -17.38
CA ASP A 265 31.07 -1.22 -16.35
C ASP A 265 30.76 -2.50 -15.54
N GLY A 266 29.57 -3.07 -15.75
CA GLY A 266 29.07 -4.24 -15.03
C GLY A 266 28.55 -3.95 -13.62
N LYS A 267 28.42 -2.67 -13.23
CA LYS A 267 27.82 -2.29 -11.96
C LYS A 267 26.30 -2.48 -12.01
N ALA A 268 25.77 -3.33 -11.14
CA ALA A 268 24.34 -3.53 -10.97
C ALA A 268 23.79 -2.64 -9.86
N VAL A 269 22.68 -1.96 -10.09
CA VAL A 269 22.00 -1.10 -9.12
C VAL A 269 20.48 -1.29 -9.20
N PHE A 270 19.77 -1.07 -8.10
CA PHE A 270 18.31 -1.02 -8.10
C PHE A 270 17.85 0.21 -8.89
N ALA A 271 16.95 -0.02 -9.86
CA ALA A 271 16.51 1.02 -10.79
C ALA A 271 15.20 1.74 -10.35
N GLY A 272 14.70 1.43 -9.18
CA GLY A 272 13.43 1.97 -8.69
C GLY A 272 12.24 1.06 -8.96
N TRP A 273 11.03 1.54 -8.65
CA TRP A 273 9.82 0.73 -8.66
C TRP A 273 9.17 0.61 -10.04
N ALA A 274 9.24 1.66 -10.84
CA ALA A 274 8.62 1.67 -12.17
C ALA A 274 9.43 2.53 -13.17
N PRO A 275 10.75 2.30 -13.36
CA PRO A 275 11.60 3.14 -14.18
C PRO A 275 11.16 3.19 -15.65
N HIS A 276 10.48 2.14 -16.12
CA HIS A 276 9.96 2.06 -17.49
C HIS A 276 8.91 3.14 -17.81
N LEU A 277 8.30 3.77 -16.81
CA LEU A 277 7.33 4.86 -17.01
C LEU A 277 8.00 6.16 -17.47
N ASP A 278 9.28 6.33 -17.17
CA ASP A 278 10.07 7.50 -17.53
C ASP A 278 10.81 7.32 -18.87
N LEU A 279 10.70 6.14 -19.48
CA LEU A 279 11.38 5.79 -20.71
C LEU A 279 10.43 5.86 -21.92
N LYS A 280 10.99 6.20 -23.09
CA LYS A 280 10.28 6.23 -24.39
C LYS A 280 10.73 5.06 -25.26
N PRO A 281 9.84 4.45 -26.05
CA PRO A 281 10.27 3.48 -27.05
C PRO A 281 11.16 4.15 -28.10
N LEU A 282 12.17 3.41 -28.57
CA LEU A 282 13.01 3.84 -29.70
C LEU A 282 12.16 3.88 -30.95
N PRO A 283 12.17 4.98 -31.75
CA PRO A 283 11.59 5.01 -33.09
C PRO A 283 12.27 3.99 -34.01
N ASP A 284 11.49 3.32 -34.86
CA ASP A 284 12.03 2.28 -35.75
C ASP A 284 13.11 2.82 -36.70
N GLU A 285 13.00 4.09 -37.12
CA GLU A 285 13.96 4.80 -37.96
C GLU A 285 15.35 4.99 -37.34
N ASP A 286 15.41 5.07 -36.02
CA ASP A 286 16.66 5.25 -35.26
C ASP A 286 17.41 3.95 -34.96
N ARG A 287 16.79 2.79 -35.21
CA ARG A 287 17.36 1.50 -34.83
C ARG A 287 18.71 1.23 -35.46
N SER A 288 18.91 1.66 -36.72
CA SER A 288 20.17 1.50 -37.41
C SER A 288 21.33 2.29 -36.80
N LEU A 289 21.04 3.39 -36.09
CA LEU A 289 22.05 4.19 -35.41
C LEU A 289 22.69 3.47 -34.23
N LEU A 290 22.01 2.43 -33.71
CA LEU A 290 22.45 1.68 -32.53
C LEU A 290 23.12 0.34 -32.86
N GLU A 291 23.41 0.01 -34.12
CA GLU A 291 24.01 -1.28 -34.51
C GLU A 291 25.35 -1.54 -33.79
N GLU A 292 26.20 -0.52 -33.68
CA GLU A 292 27.48 -0.61 -32.97
C GLU A 292 27.26 -0.85 -31.48
N THR A 293 26.32 -0.14 -30.87
CA THR A 293 25.96 -0.31 -29.45
C THR A 293 25.41 -1.71 -29.17
N LEU A 294 24.52 -2.22 -30.02
CA LEU A 294 23.91 -3.55 -29.89
C LEU A 294 24.93 -4.68 -30.07
N SER A 295 25.98 -4.43 -30.88
CA SER A 295 27.05 -5.40 -31.11
C SER A 295 28.15 -5.36 -30.03
N ALA A 296 28.05 -4.46 -29.06
CA ALA A 296 29.07 -4.28 -28.05
C ALA A 296 29.20 -5.53 -27.15
N PRO A 297 30.43 -6.04 -26.90
CA PRO A 297 30.65 -7.29 -26.18
C PRO A 297 30.06 -7.33 -24.76
N TRP A 298 29.95 -6.16 -24.10
CA TRP A 298 29.42 -6.10 -22.75
C TRP A 298 27.94 -6.47 -22.65
N ILE A 299 27.16 -6.30 -23.71
CA ILE A 299 25.72 -6.66 -23.73
C ILE A 299 25.53 -8.18 -23.64
N ALA A 300 26.41 -8.96 -24.26
CA ALA A 300 26.30 -10.41 -24.33
C ALA A 300 26.92 -11.15 -23.15
N SER A 301 27.65 -10.46 -22.25
CA SER A 301 28.52 -11.12 -21.26
C SER A 301 28.04 -10.96 -19.83
N GLY A 302 27.29 -11.98 -19.29
CA GLY A 302 27.09 -12.14 -17.85
C GLY A 302 26.31 -11.04 -17.12
N GLN A 303 25.58 -10.19 -17.84
CA GLN A 303 24.87 -9.06 -17.21
C GLN A 303 23.60 -9.53 -16.49
N GLU A 304 22.95 -10.56 -16.97
CA GLU A 304 21.81 -11.20 -16.32
C GLU A 304 22.20 -11.78 -14.97
N GLU A 305 23.34 -12.49 -14.92
CA GLU A 305 23.85 -13.08 -13.69
C GLU A 305 24.17 -12.00 -12.64
N ARG A 306 24.67 -10.85 -13.05
CA ARG A 306 24.92 -9.70 -12.16
C ARG A 306 23.62 -9.11 -11.61
N ALA A 307 22.60 -8.97 -12.45
CA ALA A 307 21.29 -8.50 -12.03
C ALA A 307 20.64 -9.47 -11.04
N LEU A 308 20.69 -10.78 -11.33
CA LEU A 308 20.17 -11.83 -10.45
C LEU A 308 20.96 -11.92 -9.14
N ALA A 309 22.28 -11.74 -9.18
CA ALA A 309 23.12 -11.74 -7.99
C ALA A 309 22.77 -10.57 -7.06
N LEU A 310 22.62 -9.35 -7.58
CA LEU A 310 22.16 -8.20 -6.79
C LEU A 310 20.80 -8.48 -6.18
N ALA A 311 19.85 -8.99 -6.98
CA ALA A 311 18.52 -9.28 -6.47
C ALA A 311 18.56 -10.33 -5.34
N ALA A 312 19.31 -11.41 -5.52
CA ALA A 312 19.42 -12.47 -4.53
C ALA A 312 20.14 -12.04 -3.24
N GLN A 313 21.14 -11.15 -3.35
CA GLN A 313 21.94 -10.72 -2.21
C GLN A 313 21.29 -9.57 -1.40
N THR A 314 20.50 -8.74 -2.05
CA THR A 314 19.96 -7.50 -1.44
C THR A 314 18.45 -7.47 -1.45
N LEU A 315 17.83 -7.48 -2.63
CA LEU A 315 16.41 -7.19 -2.80
C LEU A 315 15.50 -8.31 -2.25
N VAL A 316 15.88 -9.56 -2.45
CA VAL A 316 15.12 -10.72 -1.92
C VAL A 316 15.20 -10.80 -0.39
N PRO A 317 16.38 -10.66 0.25
CA PRO A 317 16.48 -10.67 1.71
C PRO A 317 15.70 -9.53 2.39
N GLU A 318 15.67 -8.34 1.81
CA GLU A 318 14.86 -7.21 2.32
C GLU A 318 13.37 -7.53 2.28
N HIS A 319 12.89 -7.99 1.14
CA HIS A 319 11.49 -8.40 0.97
C HIS A 319 11.12 -9.55 1.89
N TYR A 320 12.02 -10.54 2.04
CA TYR A 320 11.83 -11.66 2.96
C TYR A 320 11.67 -11.19 4.40
N LYS A 321 12.56 -10.31 4.89
CA LYS A 321 12.50 -9.78 6.26
C LYS A 321 11.17 -9.06 6.52
N GLU A 322 10.73 -8.21 5.59
CA GLU A 322 9.48 -7.48 5.68
C GLU A 322 8.27 -8.42 5.80
N VAL A 323 8.18 -9.40 4.89
CA VAL A 323 7.03 -10.32 4.82
C VAL A 323 7.06 -11.31 5.98
N ALA A 324 8.24 -11.89 6.29
CA ALA A 324 8.39 -12.88 7.34
C ALA A 324 8.05 -12.30 8.72
N HIS A 325 8.54 -11.10 9.05
CA HIS A 325 8.24 -10.45 10.32
C HIS A 325 6.73 -10.29 10.53
N ARG A 326 6.03 -9.74 9.56
CA ARG A 326 4.58 -9.51 9.62
C ARG A 326 3.79 -10.82 9.65
N HIS A 327 4.16 -11.79 8.80
CA HIS A 327 3.46 -13.06 8.70
C HIS A 327 3.63 -13.91 9.97
N ILE A 328 4.86 -14.04 10.48
CA ILE A 328 5.15 -14.80 11.70
C ILE A 328 4.40 -14.21 12.88
N ALA A 329 4.44 -12.89 13.08
CA ALA A 329 3.70 -12.22 14.16
C ALA A 329 2.19 -12.48 14.07
N HIS A 330 1.62 -12.44 12.86
CA HIS A 330 0.20 -12.74 12.64
C HIS A 330 -0.14 -14.20 12.97
N VAL A 331 0.68 -15.15 12.52
CA VAL A 331 0.46 -16.58 12.78
C VAL A 331 0.62 -16.90 14.26
N ASP A 332 1.62 -16.34 14.93
CA ASP A 332 1.84 -16.54 16.37
C ASP A 332 0.66 -16.01 17.19
N LYS A 333 0.16 -14.82 16.87
CA LYS A 333 -1.06 -14.25 17.48
C LYS A 333 -2.28 -15.15 17.24
N THR A 334 -2.44 -15.66 16.02
CA THR A 334 -3.54 -16.57 15.66
C THR A 334 -3.42 -17.89 16.40
N LEU A 335 -2.21 -18.45 16.53
CA LEU A 335 -1.96 -19.69 17.25
C LEU A 335 -2.29 -19.56 18.74
N ALA A 336 -1.90 -18.43 19.36
CA ALA A 336 -2.24 -18.14 20.74
C ALA A 336 -3.76 -18.07 20.95
N ALA A 337 -4.47 -17.29 20.13
CA ALA A 337 -5.92 -17.14 20.21
C ALA A 337 -6.68 -18.45 19.95
N VAL A 338 -6.24 -19.27 19.00
CA VAL A 338 -6.83 -20.59 18.73
C VAL A 338 -6.61 -21.53 19.89
N ASN A 339 -5.40 -21.53 20.47
CA ASN A 339 -5.07 -22.37 21.62
C ASN A 339 -5.93 -22.00 22.83
N GLU A 340 -5.98 -20.72 23.18
CA GLU A 340 -6.77 -20.19 24.29
C GLU A 340 -8.25 -20.56 24.13
N ARG A 341 -8.88 -20.17 23.04
CA ARG A 341 -10.30 -20.38 22.78
C ARG A 341 -10.71 -21.85 22.79
N LEU A 342 -9.95 -22.71 22.09
CA LEU A 342 -10.31 -24.14 22.03
C LEU A 342 -10.01 -24.87 23.34
N THR A 343 -9.01 -24.44 24.10
CA THR A 343 -8.76 -24.97 25.45
C THR A 343 -9.89 -24.62 26.41
N GLU A 344 -10.31 -23.35 26.44
CA GLU A 344 -11.47 -22.92 27.25
C GLU A 344 -12.76 -23.68 26.89
N GLU A 345 -12.98 -23.93 25.60
CA GLU A 345 -14.14 -24.68 25.14
C GLU A 345 -14.06 -26.17 25.59
N ILE A 346 -12.86 -26.78 25.52
CA ILE A 346 -12.61 -28.14 25.99
C ILE A 346 -12.84 -28.21 27.52
N ASP A 347 -12.32 -27.27 28.29
CA ASP A 347 -12.45 -27.21 29.76
C ASP A 347 -13.93 -27.08 30.13
N PHE A 348 -14.69 -26.22 29.45
CA PHE A 348 -16.14 -26.12 29.65
C PHE A 348 -16.87 -27.44 29.43
N TRP A 349 -16.51 -28.20 28.40
CA TRP A 349 -17.14 -29.49 28.13
C TRP A 349 -16.66 -30.57 29.10
N GLN A 350 -15.43 -30.51 29.63
CA GLN A 350 -14.92 -31.38 30.66
C GLN A 350 -15.67 -31.16 31.98
N ASP A 351 -15.90 -29.92 32.40
CA ASP A 351 -16.70 -29.59 33.57
C ASP A 351 -18.14 -30.12 33.43
N ARG A 352 -18.71 -30.01 32.24
CA ARG A 352 -20.05 -30.55 31.97
C ARG A 352 -20.07 -32.08 32.02
N TRP A 353 -19.01 -32.74 31.53
CA TRP A 353 -18.85 -34.18 31.64
C TRP A 353 -18.79 -34.65 33.10
N LEU A 354 -18.02 -33.97 33.95
CA LEU A 354 -17.92 -34.25 35.36
C LEU A 354 -19.29 -34.18 36.06
N LYS A 355 -20.05 -33.11 35.82
CA LYS A 355 -21.41 -32.95 36.35
C LYS A 355 -22.37 -34.04 35.90
N LEU A 356 -22.33 -34.44 34.63
CA LEU A 356 -23.16 -35.52 34.11
C LEU A 356 -22.75 -36.86 34.70
N LYS A 357 -21.49 -37.10 35.00
CA LYS A 357 -21.01 -38.30 35.63
C LYS A 357 -21.51 -38.41 37.07
N GLU A 358 -21.45 -37.33 37.85
CA GLU A 358 -22.03 -37.22 39.19
C GLU A 358 -23.55 -37.50 39.17
N ASP A 359 -24.27 -36.91 38.19
CA ASP A 359 -25.71 -37.17 38.02
C ASP A 359 -26.03 -38.64 37.71
N GLY A 360 -25.15 -39.31 36.93
CA GLY A 360 -25.25 -40.74 36.62
C GLY A 360 -25.03 -41.62 37.86
N GLU A 361 -24.06 -41.28 38.69
CA GLU A 361 -23.78 -41.95 39.97
C GLU A 361 -24.95 -41.75 40.95
N ALA A 362 -25.65 -40.62 40.86
CA ALA A 362 -26.89 -40.35 41.61
C ALA A 362 -28.13 -41.05 41.04
N GLY A 363 -28.00 -41.91 40.03
CA GLY A 363 -29.08 -42.74 39.48
C GLY A 363 -29.89 -42.12 38.32
N LYS A 364 -29.45 -40.99 37.75
CA LYS A 364 -30.11 -40.41 36.56
C LYS A 364 -29.63 -41.12 35.29
N ASP A 365 -30.54 -41.29 34.30
CA ASP A 365 -30.14 -41.80 32.99
C ASP A 365 -29.49 -40.69 32.14
N VAL A 366 -28.16 -40.69 32.09
CA VAL A 366 -27.34 -39.69 31.41
C VAL A 366 -26.44 -40.28 30.33
N ARG A 367 -26.59 -41.58 29.99
CA ARG A 367 -25.68 -42.30 29.09
C ARG A 367 -25.50 -41.61 27.72
N LEU A 368 -26.61 -41.23 27.08
CA LEU A 368 -26.56 -40.59 25.76
C LEU A 368 -25.89 -39.20 25.85
N ASN A 369 -26.16 -38.45 26.92
CA ASN A 369 -25.55 -37.15 27.13
C ASN A 369 -24.04 -37.25 27.38
N LEU A 370 -23.59 -38.24 28.17
CA LEU A 370 -22.17 -38.50 28.42
C LEU A 370 -21.44 -38.85 27.11
N GLN A 371 -21.96 -39.76 26.29
CA GLN A 371 -21.37 -40.11 25.02
C GLN A 371 -21.27 -38.92 24.06
N ASN A 372 -22.30 -38.06 24.01
CA ASN A 372 -22.26 -36.85 23.19
C ASN A 372 -21.21 -35.86 23.66
N VAL A 373 -21.05 -35.64 24.96
CA VAL A 373 -20.05 -34.76 25.54
C VAL A 373 -18.63 -35.30 25.31
N GLU A 374 -18.41 -36.61 25.52
CA GLU A 374 -17.12 -37.27 25.24
C GLU A 374 -16.70 -37.10 23.77
N ARG A 375 -17.66 -37.31 22.86
CA ARG A 375 -17.43 -37.10 21.44
C ARG A 375 -17.07 -35.65 21.12
N THR A 376 -17.77 -34.68 21.73
CA THR A 376 -17.51 -33.25 21.53
C THR A 376 -16.10 -32.88 22.02
N ILE A 377 -15.67 -33.37 23.17
CA ILE A 377 -14.32 -33.16 23.73
C ILE A 377 -13.26 -33.74 22.78
N ALA A 378 -13.48 -34.98 22.28
CA ALA A 378 -12.55 -35.62 21.35
C ALA A 378 -12.46 -34.88 20.02
N ASP A 379 -13.59 -34.41 19.48
CA ASP A 379 -13.63 -33.63 18.22
C ASP A 379 -12.94 -32.26 18.38
N LEU A 380 -13.15 -31.57 19.49
CA LEU A 380 -12.47 -30.29 19.80
C LEU A 380 -10.97 -30.49 19.98
N GLY A 381 -10.54 -31.54 20.71
CA GLY A 381 -9.12 -31.87 20.87
C GLY A 381 -8.44 -32.18 19.53
N SER A 382 -9.08 -32.98 18.69
CA SER A 382 -8.59 -33.27 17.34
C SER A 382 -8.49 -32.01 16.49
N ARG A 383 -9.49 -31.14 16.55
CA ARG A 383 -9.51 -29.85 15.84
C ARG A 383 -8.39 -28.93 16.33
N LEU A 384 -8.14 -28.86 17.64
CA LEU A 384 -7.07 -28.07 18.22
C LEU A 384 -5.70 -28.51 17.68
N GLU A 385 -5.40 -29.81 17.76
CA GLU A 385 -4.12 -30.33 17.30
C GLU A 385 -3.93 -30.18 15.77
N SER A 386 -4.98 -30.43 14.98
CA SER A 386 -4.97 -30.21 13.54
C SER A 386 -4.67 -28.74 13.20
N ARG A 387 -5.34 -27.81 13.89
CA ARG A 387 -5.16 -26.37 13.65
C ARG A 387 -3.79 -25.87 14.08
N LYS A 388 -3.27 -26.38 15.22
CA LYS A 388 -1.89 -26.10 15.64
C LYS A 388 -0.87 -26.57 14.61
N LYS A 389 -1.05 -27.77 14.08
CA LYS A 389 -0.16 -28.32 13.04
C LYS A 389 -0.18 -27.47 11.78
N GLU A 390 -1.36 -27.09 11.31
CA GLU A 390 -1.54 -26.22 10.14
C GLU A 390 -0.85 -24.86 10.35
N LEU A 391 -1.13 -24.18 11.48
CA LEU A 391 -0.54 -22.88 11.79
C LEU A 391 0.99 -22.95 11.94
N ARG A 392 1.51 -24.01 12.55
CA ARG A 392 2.97 -24.23 12.61
C ARG A 392 3.59 -24.41 11.22
N SER A 393 2.91 -25.11 10.31
CA SER A 393 3.35 -25.19 8.90
C SER A 393 3.32 -23.82 8.23
N MET A 394 2.24 -23.08 8.39
CA MET A 394 2.10 -21.72 7.83
C MET A 394 3.16 -20.74 8.37
N ARG A 395 3.63 -20.94 9.60
CA ARG A 395 4.65 -20.08 10.23
C ARG A 395 5.99 -20.09 9.50
N HIS A 396 6.30 -21.17 8.81
CA HIS A 396 7.52 -21.24 7.98
C HIS A 396 7.36 -20.33 6.77
N VAL A 397 8.40 -19.51 6.51
CA VAL A 397 8.45 -18.62 5.36
C VAL A 397 9.64 -18.95 4.52
N VAL A 398 9.45 -19.04 3.21
CA VAL A 398 10.49 -19.42 2.24
C VAL A 398 10.54 -18.35 1.16
N SER A 399 11.74 -17.95 0.74
CA SER A 399 11.93 -17.09 -0.43
C SER A 399 12.18 -17.92 -1.67
N GLY A 400 11.49 -17.61 -2.77
CA GLY A 400 11.82 -18.13 -4.09
C GLY A 400 13.08 -17.45 -4.65
N THR A 401 13.71 -18.11 -5.63
CA THR A 401 14.79 -17.50 -6.41
C THR A 401 14.22 -16.41 -7.33
N PRO A 402 14.96 -15.29 -7.55
CA PRO A 402 14.54 -14.30 -8.52
C PRO A 402 14.59 -14.87 -9.95
N VAL A 403 13.58 -14.52 -10.74
CA VAL A 403 13.43 -14.95 -12.14
C VAL A 403 13.38 -13.74 -13.03
N MET A 404 14.13 -13.74 -14.12
CA MET A 404 14.07 -12.70 -15.15
C MET A 404 12.80 -12.87 -15.99
N LEU A 405 12.04 -11.80 -16.14
CA LEU A 405 10.86 -11.73 -16.99
C LEU A 405 11.13 -11.06 -18.32
N GLY A 406 12.04 -10.09 -18.36
CA GLY A 406 12.35 -9.33 -19.55
C GLY A 406 13.53 -8.41 -19.36
N THR A 407 14.01 -7.87 -20.49
CA THR A 407 15.16 -6.98 -20.54
C THR A 407 14.92 -5.82 -21.53
N ALA A 408 15.52 -4.66 -21.25
CA ALA A 408 15.56 -3.55 -22.19
C ALA A 408 16.97 -2.94 -22.24
N LEU A 409 17.40 -2.51 -23.41
CA LEU A 409 18.54 -1.61 -23.53
C LEU A 409 18.04 -0.17 -23.31
N ILE A 410 18.59 0.51 -22.33
CA ILE A 410 18.32 1.93 -22.08
C ILE A 410 19.41 2.74 -22.74
N VAL A 411 19.00 3.65 -23.62
CA VAL A 411 19.88 4.55 -24.34
C VAL A 411 19.63 5.97 -23.85
N PRO A 412 20.64 6.67 -23.33
CA PRO A 412 20.51 8.07 -22.95
C PRO A 412 20.13 8.96 -24.14
N ALA A 413 19.31 10.00 -23.91
CA ALA A 413 18.98 10.99 -24.92
C ALA A 413 20.24 11.69 -25.48
N GLY A 414 21.23 11.95 -24.61
CA GLY A 414 22.51 12.56 -25.06
C GLY A 414 23.27 11.69 -26.07
N LEU A 415 23.25 10.35 -25.90
CA LEU A 415 23.82 9.44 -26.90
C LEU A 415 23.02 9.48 -28.22
N MET A 416 21.68 9.46 -28.14
CA MET A 416 20.82 9.53 -29.32
C MET A 416 21.00 10.81 -30.11
N ASN A 417 21.03 11.96 -29.44
CA ASN A 417 21.26 13.27 -30.10
C ASN A 417 22.60 13.28 -30.84
N ARG A 418 23.64 12.74 -30.22
CA ARG A 418 24.95 12.61 -30.89
C ARG A 418 24.90 11.73 -32.14
N LEU A 419 24.22 10.57 -32.06
CA LEU A 419 24.12 9.63 -33.18
C LEU A 419 23.28 10.22 -34.32
N ARG A 420 22.32 11.09 -34.05
CA ARG A 420 21.54 11.84 -35.04
C ARG A 420 22.28 13.03 -35.61
N GLY A 421 23.46 13.41 -35.07
CA GLY A 421 24.21 14.61 -35.46
C GLY A 421 23.62 15.90 -34.89
N GLU A 422 22.79 15.81 -33.88
CA GLU A 422 22.24 16.97 -33.15
C GLU A 422 23.26 17.44 -32.12
N GLU A 423 23.59 18.73 -32.08
CA GLU A 423 24.48 19.26 -31.05
C GLU A 423 23.76 19.27 -29.68
N PRO A 424 24.44 18.90 -28.58
CA PRO A 424 23.86 18.98 -27.25
C PRO A 424 23.50 20.44 -26.94
N VAL A 425 22.28 20.64 -26.43
CA VAL A 425 21.77 21.96 -26.00
C VAL A 425 22.63 22.56 -24.88
N ASP A 426 23.35 21.71 -24.16
CA ASP A 426 24.23 22.11 -23.05
C ASP A 426 25.43 21.15 -22.96
N ALA A 427 26.61 21.60 -23.33
CA ALA A 427 27.83 20.78 -23.35
C ALA A 427 28.25 20.33 -21.94
N VAL A 428 27.92 21.11 -20.90
CA VAL A 428 28.21 20.80 -19.48
C VAL A 428 27.30 19.68 -18.95
N ALA A 429 26.05 19.63 -19.40
CA ALA A 429 25.11 18.58 -18.98
C ALA A 429 25.46 17.20 -19.59
N ALA A 430 26.28 17.14 -20.63
CA ALA A 430 26.75 15.90 -21.25
C ALA A 430 27.86 15.20 -20.43
N ASP A 431 28.53 15.91 -19.51
CA ASP A 431 29.58 15.34 -18.66
C ASP A 431 28.98 14.68 -17.38
N ALA A 432 29.16 13.38 -17.23
CA ALA A 432 28.67 12.62 -16.08
C ALA A 432 29.26 13.13 -14.73
N GLN A 433 30.52 13.61 -14.74
CA GLN A 433 31.15 14.14 -13.53
C GLN A 433 30.53 15.49 -13.15
N ALA A 434 30.27 16.36 -14.14
CA ALA A 434 29.62 17.65 -13.91
C ALA A 434 28.19 17.46 -13.39
N ARG A 435 27.42 16.52 -13.92
CA ARG A 435 26.07 16.19 -13.42
C ARG A 435 26.09 15.69 -11.98
N SER A 436 26.93 14.71 -11.67
CA SER A 436 27.08 14.18 -10.28
C SER A 436 27.54 15.25 -9.30
N ARG A 437 28.37 16.20 -9.76
CA ARG A 437 28.78 17.36 -8.97
C ARG A 437 27.58 18.27 -8.66
N ILE A 438 26.80 18.64 -9.68
CA ILE A 438 25.62 19.50 -9.54
C ILE A 438 24.58 18.87 -8.62
N GLU A 439 24.27 17.58 -8.82
CA GLU A 439 23.34 16.82 -7.97
C GLU A 439 23.78 16.82 -6.50
N ARG A 440 25.06 16.55 -6.24
CA ARG A 440 25.60 16.55 -4.89
C ARG A 440 25.51 17.92 -4.22
N ILE A 441 25.87 19.01 -4.95
CA ILE A 441 25.78 20.38 -4.43
C ILE A 441 24.32 20.73 -4.12
N ALA A 442 23.40 20.37 -5.01
CA ALA A 442 21.98 20.62 -4.80
C ALA A 442 21.42 19.87 -3.58
N MET A 443 21.75 18.59 -3.44
CA MET A 443 21.35 17.79 -2.28
C MET A 443 21.89 18.37 -0.97
N ASP A 444 23.17 18.76 -0.94
CA ASP A 444 23.80 19.36 0.25
C ASP A 444 23.19 20.75 0.57
N ALA A 445 22.88 21.54 -0.44
CA ALA A 445 22.23 22.85 -0.26
C ALA A 445 20.84 22.72 0.39
N VAL A 446 20.00 21.83 -0.14
CA VAL A 446 18.67 21.58 0.42
C VAL A 446 18.75 21.01 1.83
N ARG A 447 19.65 20.05 2.08
CA ARG A 447 19.85 19.48 3.42
C ARG A 447 20.21 20.55 4.43
N ARG A 448 21.19 21.42 4.12
CA ARG A 448 21.62 22.51 5.02
C ARG A 448 20.51 23.52 5.29
N ALA A 449 19.73 23.87 4.25
CA ALA A 449 18.61 24.81 4.42
C ALA A 449 17.54 24.23 5.36
N GLU A 450 17.18 22.96 5.19
CA GLU A 450 16.21 22.29 6.05
C GLU A 450 16.70 22.10 7.49
N GLU A 451 17.98 21.73 7.67
CA GLU A 451 18.61 21.62 9.00
C GLU A 451 18.69 22.98 9.70
N ALA A 452 18.93 24.06 8.96
CA ALA A 452 18.91 25.43 9.50
C ALA A 452 17.52 25.84 10.01
N HIS A 453 16.45 25.30 9.42
CA HIS A 453 15.07 25.45 9.91
C HIS A 453 14.71 24.49 11.06
N GLY A 454 15.68 23.69 11.54
CA GLY A 454 15.49 22.74 12.63
C GLY A 454 14.78 21.46 12.22
N SER A 455 14.64 21.19 10.93
CA SER A 455 14.05 19.95 10.43
C SER A 455 15.03 18.78 10.59
N ARG A 456 14.53 17.61 10.99
CA ARG A 456 15.28 16.34 10.89
C ARG A 456 15.16 15.82 9.46
N ILE A 457 16.29 15.53 8.81
CA ILE A 457 16.33 15.07 7.43
C ILE A 457 16.65 13.58 7.36
N VAL A 458 15.93 12.88 6.50
CA VAL A 458 16.20 11.49 6.09
C VAL A 458 16.42 11.47 4.58
N ASP A 459 17.60 11.02 4.17
CA ASP A 459 17.94 10.82 2.77
C ASP A 459 17.37 9.48 2.29
N VAL A 460 16.48 9.52 1.31
CA VAL A 460 15.79 8.36 0.71
C VAL A 460 16.07 8.25 -0.79
N SER A 461 17.00 9.03 -1.33
CA SER A 461 17.35 9.05 -2.76
C SER A 461 17.77 7.68 -3.29
N ALA A 462 18.46 6.88 -2.47
CA ALA A 462 18.84 5.50 -2.80
C ALA A 462 17.64 4.54 -2.90
N ASP A 463 16.55 4.83 -2.20
CA ASP A 463 15.34 3.99 -2.19
C ASP A 463 14.50 4.14 -3.47
N LYS A 464 14.79 5.16 -4.27
CA LYS A 464 14.06 5.46 -5.53
C LYS A 464 12.55 5.47 -5.34
N CYS A 465 12.08 6.10 -4.27
CA CYS A 465 10.67 6.13 -3.89
C CYS A 465 9.88 7.29 -4.50
N GLY A 466 10.52 8.15 -5.30
CA GLY A 466 9.90 9.26 -6.02
C GLY A 466 10.17 10.64 -5.42
N TRP A 467 11.04 10.70 -4.40
CA TRP A 467 11.62 11.92 -3.83
C TRP A 467 12.98 11.60 -3.20
N ASP A 468 13.78 12.60 -2.93
CA ASP A 468 15.15 12.45 -2.48
C ASP A 468 15.32 12.60 -0.96
N LEU A 469 14.63 13.57 -0.36
CA LEU A 469 14.74 13.89 1.06
C LEU A 469 13.38 13.92 1.75
N THR A 470 13.27 13.32 2.93
CA THR A 470 12.14 13.52 3.84
C THR A 470 12.56 14.48 4.95
N ALA A 471 11.91 15.64 5.02
CA ALA A 471 12.12 16.64 6.07
C ALA A 471 11.01 16.56 7.12
N TYR A 472 11.36 16.33 8.38
CA TYR A 472 10.48 16.33 9.53
C TYR A 472 10.65 17.66 10.28
N PRO A 473 9.74 18.63 10.13
CA PRO A 473 9.83 19.91 10.80
C PRO A 473 9.80 19.76 12.34
N PRO A 474 10.38 20.69 13.10
CA PRO A 474 10.30 20.67 14.54
C PRO A 474 8.87 20.83 15.05
N GLU A 475 8.60 20.30 16.23
CA GLU A 475 7.31 20.46 16.90
C GLU A 475 6.99 21.93 17.12
N SER A 476 5.78 22.35 16.72
CA SER A 476 5.30 23.72 16.91
C SER A 476 3.96 23.70 17.61
N GLN A 477 3.82 24.46 18.68
CA GLN A 477 2.59 24.60 19.48
C GLN A 477 1.98 23.26 19.96
N GLY A 478 2.84 22.27 20.30
CA GLY A 478 2.39 20.95 20.76
C GLY A 478 1.81 20.06 19.65
N LYS A 479 2.01 20.44 18.38
CA LYS A 479 1.68 19.60 17.22
C LYS A 479 2.92 19.35 16.38
N GLN A 480 3.11 18.12 15.97
CA GLN A 480 4.11 17.76 14.98
C GLN A 480 3.56 18.11 13.58
N PRO A 481 4.20 19.02 12.83
CA PRO A 481 3.81 19.29 11.45
C PRO A 481 3.95 18.05 10.59
N GLU A 482 3.26 18.00 9.45
CA GLU A 482 3.42 16.94 8.48
C GLU A 482 4.82 16.96 7.86
N PRO A 483 5.41 15.78 7.56
CA PRO A 483 6.69 15.71 6.87
C PRO A 483 6.57 16.27 5.46
N ARG A 484 7.66 16.83 4.95
CA ARG A 484 7.78 17.26 3.55
C ARG A 484 8.60 16.25 2.78
N HIS A 485 8.13 15.86 1.61
CA HIS A 485 8.81 15.00 0.66
C HIS A 485 9.43 15.88 -0.42
N ILE A 486 10.73 15.99 -0.42
CA ILE A 486 11.46 16.96 -1.24
C ILE A 486 12.14 16.22 -2.38
N GLU A 487 11.75 16.54 -3.60
CA GLU A 487 12.47 16.18 -4.82
C GLU A 487 13.48 17.28 -5.13
N VAL A 488 14.74 16.94 -5.29
CA VAL A 488 15.82 17.89 -5.48
C VAL A 488 16.28 17.92 -6.94
N LYS A 489 16.27 19.09 -7.54
CA LYS A 489 16.74 19.29 -8.93
C LYS A 489 17.87 20.33 -8.97
N GLY A 490 19.10 19.84 -9.20
CA GLY A 490 20.23 20.70 -9.53
C GLY A 490 20.22 21.09 -11.01
N ARG A 491 20.46 22.36 -11.31
CA ARG A 491 20.64 22.86 -12.70
C ARG A 491 21.80 23.84 -12.75
N VAL A 492 22.44 23.89 -13.90
CA VAL A 492 23.46 24.91 -14.16
C VAL A 492 22.78 26.28 -14.18
N LYS A 493 23.43 27.28 -13.62
CA LYS A 493 22.95 28.66 -13.65
C LYS A 493 22.85 29.14 -15.12
N GLY A 494 21.67 29.67 -15.50
CA GLY A 494 21.36 30.05 -16.89
C GLY A 494 20.63 28.98 -17.69
N ALA A 495 20.39 27.77 -17.13
CA ALA A 495 19.53 26.80 -17.79
C ALA A 495 18.12 27.36 -17.97
N SER A 496 17.51 27.09 -19.13
CA SER A 496 16.18 27.59 -19.46
C SER A 496 15.07 26.61 -19.09
N THR A 497 15.39 25.33 -18.91
CA THR A 497 14.43 24.27 -18.71
C THR A 497 14.84 23.30 -17.59
N ILE A 498 13.83 22.65 -17.04
CA ILE A 498 13.97 21.56 -16.09
C ILE A 498 13.14 20.38 -16.55
N THR A 499 13.74 19.21 -16.61
CA THR A 499 13.07 17.96 -16.98
C THR A 499 12.53 17.30 -15.72
N VAL A 500 11.25 17.01 -15.73
CA VAL A 500 10.57 16.25 -14.66
C VAL A 500 10.05 14.96 -15.27
N THR A 501 10.34 13.84 -14.62
CA THR A 501 9.92 12.53 -15.08
C THR A 501 8.45 12.27 -14.74
N ARG A 502 7.86 11.31 -15.42
CA ARG A 502 6.49 10.90 -15.16
C ARG A 502 6.30 10.37 -13.73
N ASN A 503 7.24 9.58 -13.23
CA ASN A 503 7.19 9.05 -11.88
C ASN A 503 7.17 10.18 -10.84
N GLU A 504 8.03 11.18 -10.96
CA GLU A 504 8.06 12.34 -10.06
C GLU A 504 6.75 13.12 -10.10
N MET A 505 6.17 13.32 -11.29
CA MET A 505 4.88 13.99 -11.42
C MET A 505 3.74 13.19 -10.79
N LEU A 506 3.64 11.89 -11.07
CA LEU A 506 2.64 11.01 -10.47
C LEU A 506 2.79 10.97 -8.96
N TYR A 507 4.02 11.01 -8.49
CA TYR A 507 4.33 11.04 -7.08
C TYR A 507 3.87 12.36 -6.42
N ALA A 508 4.15 13.49 -7.06
CA ALA A 508 3.70 14.79 -6.59
C ALA A 508 2.16 14.84 -6.42
N PHE A 509 1.42 14.33 -7.41
CA PHE A 509 -0.05 14.23 -7.32
C PHE A 509 -0.52 13.28 -6.20
N ASN A 510 0.28 12.25 -5.86
CA ASN A 510 -0.04 11.32 -4.77
C ASN A 510 0.08 11.99 -3.40
N GLN A 511 1.07 12.82 -3.23
CA GLN A 511 1.43 13.40 -1.94
C GLN A 511 0.78 14.77 -1.71
N GLY A 512 0.30 15.42 -2.77
CA GLY A 512 -0.34 16.73 -2.67
C GLY A 512 0.56 17.73 -1.92
N ASP A 513 0.06 18.33 -0.86
CA ASP A 513 0.76 19.38 -0.11
C ASP A 513 2.06 18.93 0.60
N LYS A 514 2.27 17.62 0.75
CA LYS A 514 3.53 17.09 1.31
C LYS A 514 4.68 17.14 0.32
N PHE A 515 4.39 17.14 -0.99
CA PHE A 515 5.42 17.15 -2.03
C PHE A 515 5.93 18.57 -2.29
N VAL A 516 7.24 18.70 -2.34
CA VAL A 516 7.94 19.96 -2.63
C VAL A 516 9.03 19.69 -3.65
N LEU A 517 9.03 20.45 -4.73
CA LEU A 517 10.13 20.48 -5.68
C LEU A 517 11.14 21.56 -5.24
N ALA A 518 12.37 21.16 -4.95
CA ALA A 518 13.45 22.06 -4.59
C ALA A 518 14.43 22.21 -5.77
N VAL A 519 14.58 23.42 -6.28
CA VAL A 519 15.49 23.73 -7.38
C VAL A 519 16.70 24.49 -6.85
N VAL A 520 17.89 24.05 -7.25
CA VAL A 520 19.17 24.70 -6.94
C VAL A 520 19.92 24.99 -8.23
N LEU A 521 20.32 26.25 -8.41
CA LEU A 521 21.08 26.69 -9.56
C LEU A 521 22.57 26.76 -9.18
N VAL A 522 23.38 25.93 -9.84
CA VAL A 522 24.81 25.77 -9.51
C VAL A 522 25.65 26.46 -10.58
N ASP A 523 26.64 27.24 -10.14
CA ASP A 523 27.61 27.90 -11.02
C ASP A 523 28.88 27.03 -11.24
N GLU A 524 29.74 27.44 -12.15
CA GLU A 524 30.99 26.73 -12.46
C GLU A 524 31.96 26.69 -11.30
N ASP A 525 31.93 27.68 -10.41
CA ASP A 525 32.79 27.81 -9.23
C ASP A 525 32.24 27.13 -7.95
N ASP A 526 31.25 26.24 -8.07
CA ASP A 526 30.55 25.59 -6.95
C ASP A 526 29.63 26.52 -6.12
N SER A 527 29.52 27.79 -6.48
CA SER A 527 28.50 28.66 -5.88
C SER A 527 27.12 28.28 -6.36
N PHE A 528 26.10 28.56 -5.57
CA PHE A 528 24.73 28.21 -5.92
C PHE A 528 23.73 29.26 -5.44
N ASP A 529 22.62 29.35 -6.18
CA ASP A 529 21.44 30.12 -5.83
C ASP A 529 20.30 29.16 -5.42
N GLY A 530 19.54 29.52 -4.37
CA GLY A 530 18.48 28.68 -3.83
C GLY A 530 18.85 28.04 -2.49
N PRO A 531 18.16 26.95 -2.05
CA PRO A 531 17.11 26.23 -2.77
C PRO A 531 15.82 27.04 -2.94
N TYR A 532 15.20 26.93 -4.12
CA TYR A 532 13.89 27.48 -4.45
C TYR A 532 12.83 26.38 -4.25
N TYR A 533 11.91 26.57 -3.33
CA TYR A 533 10.89 25.59 -3.00
C TYR A 533 9.58 25.88 -3.74
N ILE A 534 9.05 24.88 -4.45
CA ILE A 534 7.84 24.97 -5.22
C ILE A 534 6.86 23.91 -4.74
N ARG A 535 5.74 24.35 -4.14
CA ARG A 535 4.63 23.48 -3.75
C ARG A 535 3.66 23.30 -4.90
N ASN A 536 3.03 22.14 -4.97
CA ASN A 536 2.08 21.82 -6.05
C ASN A 536 2.62 22.23 -7.42
N PRO A 537 3.84 21.76 -7.82
CA PRO A 537 4.53 22.25 -9.01
C PRO A 537 3.78 21.96 -10.31
N PHE A 538 2.86 20.97 -10.33
CA PHE A 538 2.20 20.47 -11.53
C PHE A 538 0.69 20.69 -11.46
N GLU A 539 0.12 21.25 -12.54
CA GLU A 539 -1.33 21.55 -12.62
C GLU A 539 -2.13 20.42 -13.27
N ARG A 540 -1.48 19.56 -14.04
CA ARG A 540 -2.14 18.50 -14.82
C ARG A 540 -1.35 17.20 -14.75
N GLU A 541 -2.09 16.11 -14.66
CA GLU A 541 -1.53 14.77 -14.74
C GLU A 541 -0.87 14.52 -16.11
N PRO A 542 0.28 13.84 -16.17
CA PRO A 542 0.96 13.53 -17.44
C PRO A 542 0.13 12.56 -18.27
N GLY A 543 0.08 12.75 -19.58
CA GLY A 543 -0.58 11.81 -20.51
C GLY A 543 0.03 10.40 -20.43
N TRP A 544 -0.73 9.38 -20.80
CA TRP A 544 -0.28 7.98 -20.72
C TRP A 544 1.03 7.70 -21.45
N GLY A 545 1.27 8.35 -22.60
CA GLY A 545 2.47 8.16 -23.41
C GLY A 545 3.63 9.13 -23.11
N VAL A 546 3.48 9.98 -22.06
CA VAL A 546 4.48 11.00 -21.71
C VAL A 546 5.44 10.42 -20.68
N ALA A 547 6.72 10.29 -20.98
CA ALA A 547 7.75 9.80 -20.06
C ALA A 547 8.34 10.93 -19.20
N SER A 548 8.47 12.13 -19.74
CA SER A 548 8.95 13.32 -19.07
C SER A 548 8.39 14.58 -19.70
N ILE A 549 8.39 15.67 -18.96
CA ILE A 549 7.99 17.00 -19.43
C ILE A 549 9.11 17.98 -19.11
N ASN A 550 9.47 18.80 -20.09
CA ASN A 550 10.37 19.93 -19.88
C ASN A 550 9.54 21.15 -19.51
N PHE A 551 9.74 21.63 -18.31
CA PHE A 551 9.13 22.87 -17.82
C PHE A 551 10.06 24.05 -18.05
N ASN A 552 9.50 25.23 -18.33
CA ASN A 552 10.25 26.47 -18.32
C ASN A 552 10.72 26.76 -16.89
N LEU A 553 12.03 26.89 -16.70
CA LEU A 553 12.60 27.08 -15.37
C LEU A 553 12.20 28.42 -14.76
N GLY A 554 12.15 29.49 -15.57
CA GLY A 554 11.73 30.83 -15.13
C GLY A 554 10.28 30.85 -14.60
N ASP A 555 9.37 30.13 -15.28
CA ASP A 555 7.97 30.05 -14.87
C ASP A 555 7.81 29.29 -13.53
N LEU A 556 8.61 28.23 -13.35
CA LEU A 556 8.61 27.49 -12.08
C LEU A 556 9.21 28.32 -10.93
N LEU A 557 10.35 28.98 -11.17
CA LEU A 557 10.98 29.82 -10.15
C LEU A 557 10.12 31.04 -9.77
N GLY A 558 9.30 31.54 -10.72
CA GLY A 558 8.31 32.60 -10.43
C GLY A 558 7.21 32.19 -9.43
N ARG A 559 7.05 30.89 -9.18
CA ARG A 559 6.10 30.30 -8.22
C ARG A 559 6.77 29.82 -6.93
N ALA A 560 8.10 30.01 -6.82
CA ALA A 560 8.85 29.57 -5.65
C ALA A 560 8.49 30.39 -4.41
N GLU A 561 8.34 29.72 -3.31
CA GLU A 561 8.26 30.35 -1.98
C GLU A 561 9.70 30.71 -1.54
N ALA A 562 9.85 31.84 -0.85
CA ALA A 562 11.12 32.18 -0.21
C ALA A 562 11.45 31.11 0.84
N ALA A 563 12.71 30.70 0.88
CA ALA A 563 13.21 29.67 1.82
C ALA A 563 13.06 30.10 3.28
#